data_437d82811489e9ac5cf9340f4fe38151
#
_entry.id   437d82811489e9ac5cf9340f4fe38151
#
_cell.length_a   1.000
_cell.length_b   1.000
_cell.length_c   1.000
_cell.angle_alpha   90.00
_cell.angle_beta   90.00
_cell.angle_gamma   90.00
#
_symmetry.space_group_name_H-M   'P 1'
#
loop_
_entity.id
_entity.type
_entity.pdbx_description
1 polymer ?
#
loop_
_entity_poly.entity_id
_entity_poly.type
_entity_poly.pdbx_seq_one_letter_code
_entity_poly.pdbx_strand_id
1 'polypeptide(L)'
;MFTSPYPDVAIPDQSIFDYLFGDLDDSDLDRVAVVDGVSGAETTYRDLVAQIEAIAGALAARGLAPGDVVGLQCPNTPAFTCVFHGILRAGATVTTINSLYTADEVASQLTDSGATWLITVSPLLAGAGDASARVSIDAEHLVVLDGAEGHPSLRDLLTQGAAAPQVTFDPATHVAVLPYSSGTTGKAKGVMLSHTNLVANVAQCRDLIAVTREDRVLALLPFFHIYGMTVLLNLAFKQRARLVTMPRFELTEFLRIIQDHACSYVFIAPPVAVALAKHSLVDEYDLSSVHTVLSGAAPLDGALGDSVARRLGVRMLQGYGMSELSPVSHVVPRDRTDIPTQSVGITIPNMVSKLIDTETGEEIEIPSSGVSSAGELLVSGPNVMLGYLGNDEATASTIDAEGFLHTGDIATVSAEGFVTIVDRLKELIKYKGYQIAPAELEALLLTHPLVADAAVIGVRGDDGEEIPKAFIVAADATLTEDEVIAFVAEHVAPYKKVRRVEFVETIPKSTAGKILRKDLRARESR
;
A
#
# COMPACT_ATOMS: atom_id res chain seq x y z
N MET A 1 -15.05 -19.50 11.17
CA MET A 1 -13.62 -19.14 10.92
C MET A 1 -13.09 -19.90 9.73
N PHE A 2 -12.10 -19.35 9.01
CA PHE A 2 -11.41 -19.99 7.88
C PHE A 2 -9.93 -19.59 7.86
N THR A 3 -9.09 -20.45 7.26
CA THR A 3 -7.64 -20.31 7.22
C THR A 3 -7.13 -20.46 5.80
N SER A 4 -5.83 -20.26 5.60
CA SER A 4 -5.18 -20.55 4.33
C SER A 4 -5.36 -22.03 3.93
N PRO A 5 -5.65 -22.30 2.65
CA PRO A 5 -5.56 -23.66 2.12
C PRO A 5 -4.10 -24.13 1.90
N TYR A 6 -3.13 -23.22 2.01
CA TYR A 6 -1.70 -23.54 1.94
C TYR A 6 -1.15 -23.79 3.35
N PRO A 7 -0.11 -24.62 3.51
CA PRO A 7 0.49 -24.87 4.80
C PRO A 7 1.11 -23.62 5.41
N ASP A 8 1.16 -23.57 6.73
CA ASP A 8 1.87 -22.52 7.45
C ASP A 8 3.35 -22.50 7.08
N VAL A 9 3.90 -21.28 7.04
CA VAL A 9 5.32 -21.04 6.72
C VAL A 9 6.13 -20.78 8.00
N ALA A 10 7.41 -21.12 7.98
CA ALA A 10 8.32 -20.77 9.06
C ALA A 10 8.56 -19.25 9.06
N ILE A 11 8.43 -18.64 10.22
CA ILE A 11 8.73 -17.22 10.47
C ILE A 11 9.99 -17.18 11.34
N PRO A 12 11.15 -16.82 10.77
CA PRO A 12 12.40 -16.75 11.54
C PRO A 12 12.38 -15.62 12.57
N ASP A 13 12.94 -15.89 13.74
CA ASP A 13 13.18 -14.89 14.79
C ASP A 13 14.44 -14.07 14.46
N GLN A 14 14.28 -13.11 13.55
CA GLN A 14 15.36 -12.31 12.97
C GLN A 14 14.92 -10.86 12.75
N SER A 15 15.89 -9.93 12.68
CA SER A 15 15.61 -8.61 12.14
C SER A 15 15.20 -8.70 10.66
N ILE A 16 14.44 -7.70 10.18
CA ILE A 16 14.09 -7.68 8.74
C ILE A 16 15.35 -7.59 7.86
N PHE A 17 16.41 -6.88 8.30
CA PHE A 17 17.67 -6.82 7.57
C PHE A 17 18.32 -8.21 7.45
N ASP A 18 18.46 -8.94 8.56
CA ASP A 18 19.05 -10.28 8.54
C ASP A 18 18.20 -11.26 7.73
N TYR A 19 16.88 -11.15 7.81
CA TYR A 19 15.96 -11.98 7.02
C TYR A 19 16.11 -11.74 5.51
N LEU A 20 16.30 -10.48 5.09
CA LEU A 20 16.43 -10.15 3.67
C LEU A 20 17.82 -10.45 3.11
N PHE A 21 18.88 -10.21 3.87
CA PHE A 21 20.24 -10.17 3.35
C PHE A 21 21.20 -11.17 4.00
N GLY A 22 20.84 -11.77 5.14
CA GLY A 22 21.73 -12.66 5.90
C GLY A 22 22.03 -14.00 5.23
N ASP A 23 21.24 -14.43 4.26
CA ASP A 23 21.37 -15.67 3.51
C ASP A 23 21.81 -15.48 2.04
N LEU A 24 22.38 -14.30 1.70
CA LEU A 24 22.96 -14.05 0.37
C LEU A 24 24.19 -14.93 0.15
N ASP A 25 24.22 -15.67 -0.94
CA ASP A 25 25.38 -16.44 -1.37
C ASP A 25 26.21 -15.68 -2.43
N ASP A 26 27.38 -16.22 -2.79
CA ASP A 26 28.28 -15.58 -3.77
C ASP A 26 27.60 -15.36 -5.14
N SER A 27 26.66 -16.22 -5.52
CA SER A 27 25.95 -16.10 -6.79
C SER A 27 24.88 -14.99 -6.77
N ASP A 28 24.42 -14.61 -5.59
CA ASP A 28 23.48 -13.52 -5.39
C ASP A 28 24.19 -12.16 -5.39
N LEU A 29 25.37 -12.09 -4.78
CA LEU A 29 26.06 -10.83 -4.52
C LEU A 29 26.35 -10.00 -5.78
N ASP A 30 26.67 -10.63 -6.89
CA ASP A 30 27.00 -9.94 -8.14
C ASP A 30 25.76 -9.67 -9.03
N ARG A 31 24.56 -10.11 -8.59
CA ARG A 31 23.30 -9.78 -9.28
C ARG A 31 22.92 -8.33 -9.03
N VAL A 32 22.26 -7.72 -10.01
CA VAL A 32 21.69 -6.38 -9.86
C VAL A 32 20.48 -6.45 -8.93
N ALA A 33 20.54 -5.73 -7.83
CA ALA A 33 19.45 -5.60 -6.86
C ALA A 33 18.50 -4.46 -7.22
N VAL A 34 19.06 -3.29 -7.57
CA VAL A 34 18.28 -2.07 -7.84
C VAL A 34 18.75 -1.42 -9.13
N VAL A 35 17.79 -0.95 -9.91
CA VAL A 35 18.02 -0.11 -11.09
C VAL A 35 17.29 1.21 -10.88
N ASP A 36 17.95 2.32 -11.12
CA ASP A 36 17.28 3.60 -11.29
C ASP A 36 16.60 3.63 -12.65
N GLY A 37 15.26 3.55 -12.68
CA GLY A 37 14.50 3.46 -13.92
C GLY A 37 14.59 4.70 -14.81
N VAL A 38 15.07 5.85 -14.27
CA VAL A 38 15.25 7.09 -15.01
C VAL A 38 16.63 7.14 -15.66
N SER A 39 17.69 6.91 -14.89
CA SER A 39 19.07 7.00 -15.36
C SER A 39 19.65 5.69 -15.89
N GLY A 40 19.05 4.55 -15.54
CA GLY A 40 19.56 3.22 -15.85
C GLY A 40 20.74 2.78 -14.95
N ALA A 41 21.09 3.55 -13.92
CA ALA A 41 22.18 3.18 -13.01
C ALA A 41 21.83 1.91 -12.21
N GLU A 42 22.75 0.97 -12.15
CA GLU A 42 22.58 -0.31 -11.49
C GLU A 42 23.36 -0.39 -10.17
N THR A 43 22.77 -1.04 -9.17
CA THR A 43 23.40 -1.37 -7.88
C THR A 43 23.28 -2.87 -7.66
N THR A 44 24.42 -3.55 -7.42
CA THR A 44 24.40 -4.99 -7.13
C THR A 44 23.97 -5.26 -5.69
N TYR A 45 23.62 -6.52 -5.35
CA TYR A 45 23.35 -6.90 -3.95
C TYR A 45 24.58 -6.67 -3.08
N ARG A 46 25.78 -6.92 -3.58
CA ARG A 46 27.06 -6.63 -2.88
C ARG A 46 27.15 -5.15 -2.51
N ASP A 47 26.94 -4.28 -3.50
CA ASP A 47 27.04 -2.83 -3.29
C ASP A 47 25.91 -2.32 -2.40
N LEU A 48 24.69 -2.85 -2.56
CA LEU A 48 23.54 -2.48 -1.73
C LEU A 48 23.80 -2.81 -0.26
N VAL A 49 24.26 -4.02 0.06
CA VAL A 49 24.58 -4.43 1.43
C VAL A 49 25.73 -3.59 2.00
N ALA A 50 26.78 -3.34 1.21
CA ALA A 50 27.87 -2.47 1.63
C ALA A 50 27.39 -1.04 1.92
N GLN A 51 26.51 -0.48 1.11
CA GLN A 51 25.90 0.82 1.36
C GLN A 51 25.04 0.83 2.63
N ILE A 52 24.21 -0.20 2.85
CA ILE A 52 23.39 -0.35 4.06
C ILE A 52 24.26 -0.36 5.32
N GLU A 53 25.32 -1.18 5.33
CA GLU A 53 26.26 -1.28 6.45
C GLU A 53 27.00 0.04 6.70
N ALA A 54 27.44 0.72 5.63
CA ALA A 54 28.11 2.02 5.74
C ALA A 54 27.18 3.10 6.31
N ILE A 55 25.92 3.14 5.87
CA ILE A 55 24.92 4.08 6.38
C ILE A 55 24.61 3.79 7.84
N ALA A 56 24.40 2.52 8.22
CA ALA A 56 24.17 2.14 9.61
C ALA A 56 25.32 2.58 10.52
N GLY A 57 26.56 2.36 10.09
CA GLY A 57 27.76 2.79 10.80
C GLY A 57 27.86 4.31 10.92
N ALA A 58 27.60 5.03 9.84
CA ALA A 58 27.67 6.48 9.81
C ALA A 58 26.61 7.14 10.71
N LEU A 59 25.37 6.64 10.69
CA LEU A 59 24.29 7.14 11.55
C LEU A 59 24.59 6.87 13.03
N ALA A 60 25.04 5.66 13.37
CA ALA A 60 25.43 5.31 14.74
C ALA A 60 26.60 6.17 15.25
N ALA A 61 27.64 6.41 14.41
CA ALA A 61 28.75 7.27 14.77
C ALA A 61 28.37 8.76 14.96
N ARG A 62 27.22 9.17 14.42
CA ARG A 62 26.62 10.51 14.59
C ARG A 62 25.63 10.55 15.75
N GLY A 63 25.45 9.46 16.49
CA GLY A 63 24.64 9.41 17.70
C GLY A 63 23.27 8.72 17.56
N LEU A 64 22.94 8.17 16.39
CA LEU A 64 21.70 7.35 16.27
C LEU A 64 21.82 6.09 17.14
N ALA A 65 20.89 5.91 18.05
CA ALA A 65 20.82 4.78 18.97
C ALA A 65 19.68 3.81 18.62
N PRO A 66 19.78 2.53 19.04
CA PRO A 66 18.68 1.60 18.90
C PRO A 66 17.40 2.12 19.58
N GLY A 67 16.29 2.06 18.86
CA GLY A 67 14.99 2.59 19.33
C GLY A 67 14.73 4.06 19.03
N ASP A 68 15.74 4.83 18.59
CA ASP A 68 15.48 6.18 18.06
C ASP A 68 14.60 6.13 16.82
N VAL A 69 13.83 7.19 16.62
CA VAL A 69 12.94 7.29 15.45
C VAL A 69 13.53 8.24 14.42
N VAL A 70 13.61 7.77 13.18
CA VAL A 70 14.09 8.51 12.02
C VAL A 70 12.94 8.75 11.05
N GLY A 71 12.63 10.02 10.74
CA GLY A 71 11.76 10.39 9.64
C GLY A 71 12.47 10.17 8.29
N LEU A 72 11.85 9.44 7.37
CA LEU A 72 12.35 9.25 6.01
C LEU A 72 11.35 9.79 5.00
N GLN A 73 11.65 10.96 4.42
CA GLN A 73 10.86 11.64 3.39
C GLN A 73 11.61 11.62 2.06
N CYS A 74 11.46 10.55 1.31
CA CYS A 74 12.19 10.34 0.06
C CYS A 74 11.27 9.63 -0.96
N PRO A 75 11.30 10.01 -2.26
CA PRO A 75 10.62 9.26 -3.31
C PRO A 75 11.28 7.91 -3.58
N ASN A 76 10.65 7.09 -4.44
CA ASN A 76 11.18 5.79 -4.84
C ASN A 76 12.46 5.93 -5.67
N THR A 77 13.60 5.97 -5.02
CA THR A 77 14.92 6.05 -5.62
C THR A 77 15.82 4.94 -5.07
N PRO A 78 16.94 4.61 -5.71
CA PRO A 78 17.93 3.68 -5.11
C PRO A 78 18.38 4.11 -3.71
N ALA A 79 18.51 5.42 -3.45
CA ALA A 79 18.88 5.96 -2.14
C ALA A 79 17.87 5.58 -1.03
N PHE A 80 16.57 5.56 -1.33
CA PHE A 80 15.57 5.09 -0.36
C PHE A 80 15.89 3.67 0.11
N THR A 81 16.25 2.77 -0.81
CA THR A 81 16.44 1.35 -0.50
C THR A 81 17.58 1.12 0.49
N CYS A 82 18.72 1.77 0.30
CA CYS A 82 19.88 1.61 1.19
C CYS A 82 19.70 2.39 2.50
N VAL A 83 19.09 3.57 2.49
CA VAL A 83 18.88 4.38 3.69
C VAL A 83 17.85 3.75 4.62
N PHE A 84 16.70 3.30 4.08
CA PHE A 84 15.66 2.61 4.85
C PHE A 84 16.24 1.41 5.62
N HIS A 85 16.95 0.52 4.92
CA HIS A 85 17.55 -0.64 5.56
C HIS A 85 18.75 -0.30 6.43
N GLY A 86 19.48 0.78 6.13
CA GLY A 86 20.59 1.28 6.96
C GLY A 86 20.11 1.76 8.35
N ILE A 87 18.97 2.44 8.41
CA ILE A 87 18.36 2.85 9.68
C ILE A 87 17.95 1.61 10.48
N LEU A 88 17.27 0.65 9.83
CA LEU A 88 16.84 -0.60 10.48
C LEU A 88 18.05 -1.45 10.95
N ARG A 89 19.15 -1.47 10.18
CA ARG A 89 20.39 -2.17 10.50
C ARG A 89 21.09 -1.55 11.71
N ALA A 90 20.92 -0.25 11.92
CA ALA A 90 21.40 0.44 13.12
C ALA A 90 20.52 0.18 14.36
N GLY A 91 19.41 -0.52 14.23
CA GLY A 91 18.45 -0.80 15.31
C GLY A 91 17.48 0.35 15.58
N ALA A 92 17.39 1.33 14.72
CA ALA A 92 16.46 2.45 14.85
C ALA A 92 15.13 2.15 14.14
N THR A 93 14.10 2.89 14.51
CA THR A 93 12.75 2.83 13.91
C THR A 93 12.62 3.83 12.77
N VAL A 94 12.03 3.42 11.64
CA VAL A 94 11.75 4.33 10.53
C VAL A 94 10.29 4.78 10.57
N THR A 95 10.03 6.10 10.66
CA THR A 95 8.73 6.64 10.27
C THR A 95 8.81 7.15 8.84
N THR A 96 8.13 6.48 7.94
CA THR A 96 8.13 6.84 6.52
C THR A 96 7.14 7.97 6.25
N ILE A 97 7.59 9.04 5.60
CA ILE A 97 6.84 10.27 5.41
C ILE A 97 6.49 10.44 3.93
N ASN A 98 5.22 10.77 3.66
CA ASN A 98 4.77 11.03 2.31
C ASN A 98 5.52 12.24 1.72
N SER A 99 6.12 12.06 0.54
CA SER A 99 6.88 13.11 -0.16
C SER A 99 6.02 14.30 -0.62
N LEU A 100 4.69 14.18 -0.58
CA LEU A 100 3.75 15.25 -0.92
C LEU A 100 3.22 16.02 0.30
N TYR A 101 3.64 15.65 1.51
CA TYR A 101 3.20 16.34 2.72
C TYR A 101 3.72 17.78 2.80
N THR A 102 2.87 18.65 3.31
CA THR A 102 3.24 20.02 3.69
C THR A 102 4.16 20.02 4.91
N ALA A 103 4.83 21.14 5.17
CA ALA A 103 5.66 21.29 6.36
C ALA A 103 4.89 21.04 7.66
N ASP A 104 3.59 21.44 7.72
CA ASP A 104 2.74 21.21 8.88
C ASP A 104 2.46 19.72 9.11
N GLU A 105 2.20 18.98 8.05
CA GLU A 105 1.96 17.52 8.12
C GLU A 105 3.25 16.77 8.50
N VAL A 106 4.40 17.15 7.94
CA VAL A 106 5.71 16.59 8.31
C VAL A 106 6.01 16.87 9.77
N ALA A 107 5.89 18.12 10.23
CA ALA A 107 6.12 18.49 11.64
C ALA A 107 5.18 17.74 12.60
N SER A 108 3.91 17.58 12.21
CA SER A 108 2.94 16.81 12.99
C SER A 108 3.35 15.35 13.14
N GLN A 109 3.77 14.69 12.04
CA GLN A 109 4.22 13.30 12.08
C GLN A 109 5.52 13.13 12.86
N LEU A 110 6.50 14.03 12.70
CA LEU A 110 7.74 14.01 13.48
C LEU A 110 7.48 14.18 14.98
N THR A 111 6.57 15.09 15.35
CA THR A 111 6.17 15.29 16.75
C THR A 111 5.50 14.05 17.35
N ASP A 112 4.51 13.51 16.65
CA ASP A 112 3.73 12.36 17.13
C ASP A 112 4.58 11.09 17.22
N SER A 113 5.47 10.86 16.25
CA SER A 113 6.38 9.70 16.23
C SER A 113 7.58 9.84 17.19
N GLY A 114 7.83 11.03 17.73
CA GLY A 114 9.02 11.31 18.54
C GLY A 114 10.31 11.26 17.72
N ALA A 115 10.25 11.49 16.41
CA ALA A 115 11.43 11.46 15.55
C ALA A 115 12.45 12.53 15.92
N THR A 116 13.72 12.12 16.06
CA THR A 116 14.84 12.99 16.39
C THR A 116 15.77 13.22 15.19
N TRP A 117 15.50 12.53 14.08
CA TRP A 117 16.20 12.64 12.81
C TRP A 117 15.21 12.82 11.66
N LEU A 118 15.63 13.54 10.63
CA LEU A 118 14.91 13.60 9.36
C LEU A 118 15.88 13.41 8.19
N ILE A 119 15.56 12.46 7.32
CA ILE A 119 16.30 12.21 6.08
C ILE A 119 15.39 12.56 4.90
N THR A 120 15.87 13.43 4.02
CA THR A 120 15.08 13.96 2.89
C THR A 120 15.94 14.13 1.63
N VAL A 121 15.37 14.76 0.61
CA VAL A 121 16.04 15.14 -0.65
C VAL A 121 15.89 16.64 -0.90
N SER A 122 16.81 17.21 -1.68
CA SER A 122 16.88 18.67 -1.90
C SER A 122 15.59 19.31 -2.41
N PRO A 123 14.78 18.69 -3.28
CA PRO A 123 13.50 19.29 -3.69
C PRO A 123 12.48 19.44 -2.57
N LEU A 124 12.61 18.68 -1.48
CA LEU A 124 11.72 18.71 -0.32
C LEU A 124 12.30 19.49 0.86
N LEU A 125 13.55 19.95 0.75
CA LEU A 125 14.31 20.56 1.88
C LEU A 125 13.62 21.78 2.47
N ALA A 126 12.97 22.62 1.68
CA ALA A 126 12.31 23.82 2.20
C ALA A 126 11.22 23.47 3.24
N GLY A 127 10.35 22.51 2.92
CA GLY A 127 9.32 22.03 3.85
C GLY A 127 9.89 21.18 4.98
N ALA A 128 10.87 20.31 4.69
CA ALA A 128 11.54 19.47 5.67
C ALA A 128 12.34 20.31 6.70
N GLY A 129 13.03 21.36 6.25
CA GLY A 129 13.78 22.28 7.12
C GLY A 129 12.89 23.07 8.05
N ASP A 130 11.75 23.61 7.54
CA ASP A 130 10.76 24.29 8.38
C ASP A 130 10.15 23.31 9.42
N ALA A 131 9.79 22.10 9.01
CA ALA A 131 9.29 21.07 9.91
C ALA A 131 10.33 20.71 10.99
N SER A 132 11.60 20.47 10.60
CA SER A 132 12.70 20.13 11.52
C SER A 132 12.93 21.22 12.56
N ALA A 133 12.93 22.49 12.15
CA ALA A 133 13.08 23.62 13.06
C ALA A 133 11.98 23.67 14.13
N ARG A 134 10.75 23.34 13.77
CA ARG A 134 9.59 23.33 14.69
C ARG A 134 9.68 22.22 15.74
N VAL A 135 10.32 21.10 15.42
CA VAL A 135 10.47 19.96 16.34
C VAL A 135 11.87 19.86 16.94
N SER A 136 12.71 20.88 16.72
CA SER A 136 14.08 20.99 17.24
C SER A 136 15.03 19.88 16.76
N ILE A 137 14.86 19.39 15.54
CA ILE A 137 15.87 18.57 14.82
C ILE A 137 16.92 19.53 14.27
N ASP A 138 18.17 19.40 14.70
CA ASP A 138 19.25 20.26 14.25
C ASP A 138 19.78 19.89 12.85
N ALA A 139 20.68 20.73 12.29
CA ALA A 139 21.19 20.55 10.94
C ALA A 139 22.02 19.27 10.75
N GLU A 140 22.65 18.77 11.79
CA GLU A 140 23.45 17.53 11.75
C GLU A 140 22.55 16.27 11.66
N HIS A 141 21.33 16.36 12.17
CA HIS A 141 20.33 15.31 12.13
C HIS A 141 19.32 15.47 10.97
N LEU A 142 19.41 16.56 10.20
CA LEU A 142 18.69 16.75 8.94
C LEU A 142 19.60 16.36 7.77
N VAL A 143 19.48 15.12 7.29
CA VAL A 143 20.28 14.60 6.17
C VAL A 143 19.59 14.89 4.85
N VAL A 144 20.34 15.43 3.86
CA VAL A 144 19.82 15.70 2.51
C VAL A 144 20.56 14.80 1.51
N LEU A 145 19.90 13.73 1.06
CA LEU A 145 20.54 12.61 0.37
C LEU A 145 21.29 13.00 -0.91
N ASP A 146 20.74 13.89 -1.71
CA ASP A 146 21.34 14.40 -2.96
C ASP A 146 22.24 15.63 -2.75
N GLY A 147 22.43 16.05 -1.48
CA GLY A 147 23.32 17.11 -1.05
C GLY A 147 22.66 18.48 -0.96
N ALA A 148 22.96 19.20 0.15
CA ALA A 148 22.65 20.60 0.33
C ALA A 148 23.67 21.23 1.28
N GLU A 149 23.98 22.52 1.09
CA GLU A 149 24.93 23.24 1.94
C GLU A 149 24.48 23.23 3.40
N GLY A 150 25.39 22.88 4.31
CA GLY A 150 25.12 22.84 5.75
C GLY A 150 24.44 21.58 6.26
N HIS A 151 24.22 20.57 5.40
CA HIS A 151 23.58 19.31 5.77
C HIS A 151 24.43 18.11 5.34
N PRO A 152 24.47 17.01 6.12
CA PRO A 152 25.06 15.76 5.68
C PRO A 152 24.34 15.21 4.44
N SER A 153 25.09 14.58 3.54
CA SER A 153 24.57 13.93 2.32
C SER A 153 24.70 12.41 2.39
N LEU A 154 24.08 11.70 1.44
CA LEU A 154 24.27 10.26 1.26
C LEU A 154 25.76 9.93 1.06
N ARG A 155 26.48 10.76 0.29
CA ARG A 155 27.93 10.60 0.07
C ARG A 155 28.70 10.66 1.38
N ASP A 156 28.35 11.60 2.27
CA ASP A 156 29.03 11.73 3.57
C ASP A 156 28.77 10.49 4.43
N LEU A 157 27.56 9.94 4.43
CA LEU A 157 27.25 8.70 5.14
C LEU A 157 28.05 7.52 4.57
N LEU A 158 28.11 7.36 3.24
CA LEU A 158 28.82 6.25 2.59
C LEU A 158 30.32 6.31 2.75
N THR A 159 30.91 7.50 2.91
CA THR A 159 32.37 7.69 2.98
C THR A 159 32.90 7.87 4.40
N GLN A 160 32.07 7.91 5.41
CA GLN A 160 32.48 8.11 6.81
C GLN A 160 33.37 6.98 7.35
N GLY A 161 33.19 5.76 6.84
CA GLY A 161 34.07 4.61 7.17
C GLY A 161 33.85 4.01 8.56
N ALA A 162 32.73 4.36 9.24
CA ALA A 162 32.37 3.78 10.51
C ALA A 162 31.73 2.38 10.31
N ALA A 163 32.12 1.43 11.16
CA ALA A 163 31.50 0.09 11.13
C ALA A 163 30.04 0.13 11.63
N ALA A 164 29.17 -0.66 11.02
CA ALA A 164 27.81 -0.83 11.51
C ALA A 164 27.79 -1.35 12.96
N PRO A 165 26.88 -0.85 13.80
CA PRO A 165 26.80 -1.27 15.20
C PRO A 165 26.34 -2.72 15.30
N GLN A 166 26.84 -3.41 16.33
CA GLN A 166 26.26 -4.68 16.74
C GLN A 166 25.06 -4.39 17.67
N VAL A 167 23.86 -4.61 17.16
CA VAL A 167 22.64 -4.36 17.91
C VAL A 167 21.95 -5.67 18.28
N THR A 168 21.35 -5.69 19.46
CA THR A 168 20.57 -6.84 19.94
C THR A 168 19.24 -6.32 20.46
N PHE A 169 18.16 -6.86 19.97
CA PHE A 169 16.80 -6.57 20.39
C PHE A 169 15.90 -7.80 20.14
N ASP A 170 14.74 -7.83 20.75
CA ASP A 170 13.72 -8.83 20.46
C ASP A 170 12.95 -8.41 19.20
N PRO A 171 13.04 -9.15 18.07
CA PRO A 171 12.37 -8.81 16.81
C PRO A 171 10.83 -8.75 16.94
N ALA A 172 10.24 -9.45 17.90
CA ALA A 172 8.80 -9.48 18.08
C ALA A 172 8.24 -8.19 18.71
N THR A 173 9.05 -7.50 19.52
CA THR A 173 8.61 -6.32 20.27
C THR A 173 9.30 -5.03 19.84
N HIS A 174 10.47 -5.12 19.21
CA HIS A 174 11.19 -3.95 18.70
C HIS A 174 10.50 -3.39 17.44
N VAL A 175 10.05 -2.13 17.53
CA VAL A 175 9.37 -1.46 16.43
C VAL A 175 10.36 -1.17 15.31
N ALA A 176 10.13 -1.76 14.14
CA ALA A 176 10.93 -1.52 12.93
C ALA A 176 10.44 -0.27 12.18
N VAL A 177 9.13 -0.17 11.96
CA VAL A 177 8.55 0.93 11.18
C VAL A 177 7.28 1.49 11.84
N LEU A 178 7.08 2.78 11.63
CA LEU A 178 5.90 3.56 12.04
C LEU A 178 5.28 4.21 10.80
N PRO A 179 4.60 3.47 9.91
CA PRO A 179 3.80 4.08 8.86
C PRO A 179 2.57 4.75 9.46
N TYR A 180 2.13 5.86 8.86
CA TYR A 180 0.93 6.58 9.29
C TYR A 180 -0.26 6.21 8.42
N SER A 181 -1.30 5.64 9.04
CA SER A 181 -2.55 5.36 8.36
C SER A 181 -3.49 6.56 8.45
N SER A 182 -4.07 6.93 7.31
CA SER A 182 -4.98 8.10 7.22
C SER A 182 -6.36 7.84 7.79
N GLY A 183 -6.54 6.88 8.68
CA GLY A 183 -7.80 6.51 9.33
C GLY A 183 -9.06 7.23 8.83
N THR A 184 -10.20 6.59 8.81
CA THR A 184 -11.47 7.19 8.33
C THR A 184 -12.04 8.27 9.27
N THR A 185 -11.48 8.44 10.47
CA THR A 185 -12.12 9.20 11.57
C THR A 185 -11.35 10.43 12.06
N GLY A 186 -10.22 10.83 11.46
CA GLY A 186 -9.54 12.01 11.99
C GLY A 186 -8.05 12.11 11.68
N LYS A 187 -7.22 12.34 12.70
CA LYS A 187 -5.76 12.42 12.58
C LYS A 187 -5.18 11.06 12.15
N ALA A 188 -4.15 11.10 11.30
CA ALA A 188 -3.37 9.93 10.97
C ALA A 188 -2.77 9.32 12.26
N LYS A 189 -2.72 7.98 12.33
CA LYS A 189 -2.22 7.25 13.48
C LYS A 189 -0.94 6.51 13.11
N GLY A 190 0.07 6.56 13.97
CA GLY A 190 1.30 5.77 13.82
C GLY A 190 1.03 4.30 14.09
N VAL A 191 1.20 3.45 13.09
CA VAL A 191 1.01 1.99 13.19
C VAL A 191 2.33 1.37 13.62
N MET A 192 2.40 0.75 14.80
CA MET A 192 3.63 0.12 15.30
C MET A 192 3.79 -1.27 14.69
N LEU A 193 4.76 -1.42 13.78
CA LEU A 193 5.10 -2.71 13.18
C LEU A 193 6.49 -3.16 13.65
N SER A 194 6.55 -4.35 14.24
CA SER A 194 7.79 -4.96 14.66
C SER A 194 8.58 -5.58 13.49
N HIS A 195 9.84 -5.94 13.71
CA HIS A 195 10.59 -6.71 12.74
C HIS A 195 9.90 -8.04 12.41
N THR A 196 9.36 -8.74 13.43
CA THR A 196 8.61 -9.98 13.23
C THR A 196 7.37 -9.77 12.35
N ASN A 197 6.63 -8.68 12.52
CA ASN A 197 5.46 -8.41 11.65
C ASN A 197 5.86 -8.31 10.17
N LEU A 198 6.96 -7.60 9.87
CA LEU A 198 7.46 -7.45 8.50
C LEU A 198 8.01 -8.78 7.95
N VAL A 199 8.82 -9.50 8.72
CA VAL A 199 9.37 -10.81 8.36
C VAL A 199 8.24 -11.80 8.08
N ALA A 200 7.24 -11.85 8.97
CA ALA A 200 6.07 -12.70 8.81
C ALA A 200 5.36 -12.44 7.49
N ASN A 201 5.05 -11.18 7.20
CA ASN A 201 4.29 -10.87 5.99
C ASN A 201 5.07 -11.15 4.69
N VAL A 202 6.37 -10.89 4.67
CA VAL A 202 7.22 -11.28 3.52
C VAL A 202 7.25 -12.81 3.36
N ALA A 203 7.39 -13.57 4.46
CA ALA A 203 7.40 -15.04 4.42
C ALA A 203 6.07 -15.62 3.94
N GLN A 204 4.94 -15.11 4.47
CA GLN A 204 3.58 -15.53 4.13
C GLN A 204 3.24 -15.28 2.66
N CYS A 205 3.73 -14.17 2.10
CA CYS A 205 3.41 -13.75 0.73
C CYS A 205 4.34 -14.35 -0.33
N ARG A 206 5.54 -14.78 0.06
CA ARG A 206 6.63 -15.17 -0.82
C ARG A 206 6.20 -16.13 -1.93
N ASP A 207 5.62 -17.26 -1.54
CA ASP A 207 5.31 -18.34 -2.48
C ASP A 207 3.96 -18.12 -3.20
N LEU A 208 3.08 -17.30 -2.61
CA LEU A 208 1.79 -16.97 -3.21
C LEU A 208 1.90 -15.91 -4.30
N ILE A 209 2.62 -14.82 -4.02
CA ILE A 209 2.91 -13.76 -5.01
C ILE A 209 3.90 -14.29 -6.05
N ALA A 210 4.82 -15.17 -5.62
CA ALA A 210 5.75 -15.92 -6.46
C ALA A 210 6.58 -15.02 -7.41
N VAL A 211 7.05 -13.87 -6.91
CA VAL A 211 8.13 -13.13 -7.54
C VAL A 211 9.38 -14.02 -7.50
N THR A 212 10.12 -14.08 -8.57
CA THR A 212 11.32 -14.92 -8.70
C THR A 212 12.58 -14.08 -8.86
N ARG A 213 13.74 -14.70 -8.69
CA ARG A 213 15.05 -14.05 -8.89
C ARG A 213 15.28 -13.56 -10.33
N GLU A 214 14.50 -14.03 -11.29
CA GLU A 214 14.60 -13.62 -12.70
C GLU A 214 13.67 -12.42 -12.99
N ASP A 215 12.76 -12.09 -12.06
CA ASP A 215 11.84 -11.00 -12.24
C ASP A 215 12.51 -9.62 -12.11
N ARG A 216 11.95 -8.68 -12.87
CA ARG A 216 12.24 -7.27 -12.83
C ARG A 216 10.98 -6.55 -12.35
N VAL A 217 10.99 -6.21 -11.08
CA VAL A 217 9.84 -5.63 -10.37
C VAL A 217 9.84 -4.13 -10.54
N LEU A 218 8.80 -3.57 -11.15
CA LEU A 218 8.65 -2.11 -11.24
C LEU A 218 8.12 -1.54 -9.92
N ALA A 219 8.91 -0.70 -9.28
CA ALA A 219 8.58 -0.04 -8.02
C ALA A 219 7.82 1.27 -8.26
N LEU A 220 6.59 1.15 -8.72
CA LEU A 220 5.66 2.26 -8.95
C LEU A 220 5.05 2.79 -7.66
N LEU A 221 4.58 1.87 -6.79
CA LEU A 221 3.89 2.25 -5.57
C LEU A 221 4.88 2.79 -4.54
N PRO A 222 4.50 3.88 -3.82
CA PRO A 222 5.43 4.57 -2.93
C PRO A 222 6.00 3.68 -1.83
N PHE A 223 7.31 3.68 -1.64
CA PHE A 223 7.98 2.93 -0.56
C PHE A 223 7.65 3.48 0.83
N PHE A 224 7.23 4.74 0.94
CA PHE A 224 6.77 5.28 2.22
C PHE A 224 5.43 4.68 2.66
N HIS A 225 4.67 4.07 1.76
CA HIS A 225 3.45 3.34 2.07
C HIS A 225 3.75 1.85 2.26
N ILE A 226 3.11 1.21 3.24
CA ILE A 226 3.40 -0.17 3.62
C ILE A 226 3.28 -1.17 2.45
N TYR A 227 2.39 -0.93 1.46
CA TYR A 227 2.28 -1.77 0.29
C TYR A 227 3.58 -1.73 -0.54
N GLY A 228 4.10 -0.54 -0.86
CA GLY A 228 5.37 -0.39 -1.55
C GLY A 228 6.56 -0.92 -0.74
N MET A 229 6.56 -0.68 0.57
CA MET A 229 7.63 -1.09 1.49
C MET A 229 7.75 -2.61 1.60
N THR A 230 6.65 -3.32 1.85
CA THR A 230 6.71 -4.77 2.11
C THR A 230 6.61 -5.59 0.83
N VAL A 231 5.60 -5.31 -0.01
CA VAL A 231 5.29 -6.18 -1.16
C VAL A 231 6.17 -5.91 -2.37
N LEU A 232 6.65 -4.66 -2.56
CA LEU A 232 7.59 -4.37 -3.63
C LEU A 232 9.04 -4.46 -3.15
N LEU A 233 9.41 -3.62 -2.17
CA LEU A 233 10.79 -3.47 -1.74
C LEU A 233 11.32 -4.73 -1.03
N ASN A 234 10.70 -5.09 0.12
CA ASN A 234 11.22 -6.19 0.94
C ASN A 234 11.05 -7.55 0.26
N LEU A 235 9.90 -7.81 -0.35
CA LEU A 235 9.66 -9.08 -1.04
C LEU A 235 10.60 -9.27 -2.25
N ALA A 236 10.82 -8.22 -3.06
CA ALA A 236 11.75 -8.30 -4.18
C ALA A 236 13.17 -8.66 -3.73
N PHE A 237 13.66 -8.03 -2.64
CA PHE A 237 14.98 -8.34 -2.10
C PHE A 237 15.06 -9.76 -1.53
N LYS A 238 14.03 -10.22 -0.79
CA LYS A 238 14.03 -11.62 -0.30
C LYS A 238 14.06 -12.63 -1.43
N GLN A 239 13.43 -12.33 -2.54
CA GLN A 239 13.38 -13.19 -3.73
C GLN A 239 14.57 -13.00 -4.68
N ARG A 240 15.54 -12.12 -4.35
CA ARG A 240 16.70 -11.80 -5.22
C ARG A 240 16.29 -11.24 -6.58
N ALA A 241 15.09 -10.69 -6.68
CA ALA A 241 14.61 -10.04 -7.89
C ALA A 241 15.31 -8.70 -8.11
N ARG A 242 15.28 -8.20 -9.33
CA ARG A 242 15.76 -6.86 -9.68
C ARG A 242 14.63 -5.86 -9.45
N LEU A 243 14.87 -4.83 -8.64
CA LEU A 243 13.92 -3.75 -8.39
C LEU A 243 14.24 -2.57 -9.30
N VAL A 244 13.28 -2.11 -10.10
CA VAL A 244 13.42 -0.94 -10.98
C VAL A 244 12.65 0.21 -10.34
N THR A 245 13.33 1.27 -9.90
CA THR A 245 12.70 2.39 -9.19
C THR A 245 12.09 3.41 -10.14
N MET A 246 10.97 3.99 -9.71
CA MET A 246 10.27 5.08 -10.38
C MET A 246 9.86 6.13 -9.35
N PRO A 247 10.44 7.36 -9.38
CA PRO A 247 10.23 8.35 -8.31
C PRO A 247 8.80 8.86 -8.17
N ARG A 248 8.06 8.94 -9.29
CA ARG A 248 6.64 9.33 -9.33
C ARG A 248 5.96 8.74 -10.54
N PHE A 249 4.66 8.50 -10.44
CA PHE A 249 3.87 8.03 -11.58
C PHE A 249 3.68 9.15 -12.62
N GLU A 250 4.03 8.85 -13.85
CA GLU A 250 3.66 9.52 -15.08
C GLU A 250 3.52 8.43 -16.15
N LEU A 251 2.41 8.43 -16.92
CA LEU A 251 2.06 7.28 -17.75
C LEU A 251 3.11 6.99 -18.82
N THR A 252 3.60 8.02 -19.51
CA THR A 252 4.63 7.87 -20.56
C THR A 252 5.91 7.27 -19.98
N GLU A 253 6.35 7.79 -18.84
CA GLU A 253 7.55 7.32 -18.15
C GLU A 253 7.38 5.90 -17.61
N PHE A 254 6.18 5.58 -17.09
CA PHE A 254 5.84 4.24 -16.65
C PHE A 254 5.95 3.20 -17.77
N LEU A 255 5.38 3.50 -18.93
CA LEU A 255 5.43 2.61 -20.10
C LEU A 255 6.85 2.50 -20.65
N ARG A 256 7.59 3.62 -20.71
CA ARG A 256 9.00 3.67 -21.11
C ARG A 256 9.89 2.79 -20.22
N ILE A 257 9.76 2.92 -18.89
CA ILE A 257 10.55 2.13 -17.95
C ILE A 257 10.26 0.63 -18.10
N ILE A 258 9.00 0.23 -18.30
CA ILE A 258 8.66 -1.17 -18.55
C ILE A 258 9.39 -1.67 -19.79
N GLN A 259 9.31 -0.96 -20.89
CA GLN A 259 9.96 -1.33 -22.14
C GLN A 259 11.48 -1.36 -22.01
N ASP A 260 12.10 -0.27 -21.55
CA ASP A 260 13.57 -0.11 -21.54
C ASP A 260 14.25 -1.08 -20.59
N HIS A 261 13.61 -1.37 -19.46
CA HIS A 261 14.16 -2.29 -18.45
C HIS A 261 13.55 -3.70 -18.50
N ALA A 262 12.66 -3.95 -19.47
CA ALA A 262 11.93 -5.22 -19.62
C ALA A 262 11.33 -5.70 -18.28
N CYS A 263 10.58 -4.82 -17.60
CA CYS A 263 9.92 -5.17 -16.35
C CYS A 263 8.94 -6.32 -16.56
N SER A 264 8.95 -7.30 -15.65
CA SER A 264 8.19 -8.54 -15.81
C SER A 264 7.03 -8.67 -14.82
N TYR A 265 7.16 -8.04 -13.66
CA TYR A 265 6.17 -8.04 -12.58
C TYR A 265 5.81 -6.60 -12.19
N VAL A 266 4.54 -6.23 -12.26
CA VAL A 266 4.09 -4.85 -12.01
C VAL A 266 3.02 -4.83 -10.94
N PHE A 267 3.25 -4.07 -9.87
CA PHE A 267 2.29 -3.84 -8.80
C PHE A 267 1.62 -2.49 -9.00
N ILE A 268 0.28 -2.47 -8.97
CA ILE A 268 -0.50 -1.28 -9.29
C ILE A 268 -1.60 -0.99 -8.26
N ALA A 269 -2.21 0.17 -8.39
CA ALA A 269 -3.51 0.50 -7.82
C ALA A 269 -4.54 0.64 -8.97
N PRO A 270 -5.86 0.53 -8.70
CA PRO A 270 -6.90 0.54 -9.73
C PRO A 270 -6.86 1.69 -10.76
N PRO A 271 -6.46 2.93 -10.42
CA PRO A 271 -6.33 4.00 -11.43
C PRO A 271 -5.33 3.68 -12.55
N VAL A 272 -4.26 2.94 -12.23
CA VAL A 272 -3.29 2.49 -13.24
C VAL A 272 -3.90 1.40 -14.13
N ALA A 273 -4.73 0.51 -13.57
CA ALA A 273 -5.48 -0.48 -14.36
C ALA A 273 -6.41 0.19 -15.38
N VAL A 274 -7.07 1.29 -15.01
CA VAL A 274 -7.90 2.08 -15.95
C VAL A 274 -7.05 2.60 -17.11
N ALA A 275 -5.88 3.17 -16.83
CA ALA A 275 -4.97 3.65 -17.88
C ALA A 275 -4.50 2.49 -18.78
N LEU A 276 -4.07 1.37 -18.20
CA LEU A 276 -3.63 0.18 -18.94
C LEU A 276 -4.75 -0.43 -19.80
N ALA A 277 -6.02 -0.37 -19.35
CA ALA A 277 -7.14 -0.89 -20.11
C ALA A 277 -7.59 0.02 -21.24
N LYS A 278 -7.52 1.35 -21.06
CA LYS A 278 -8.23 2.31 -21.95
C LYS A 278 -7.33 3.27 -22.72
N HIS A 279 -6.14 3.63 -22.20
CA HIS A 279 -5.32 4.68 -22.79
C HIS A 279 -4.60 4.20 -24.06
N SER A 280 -4.62 5.00 -25.15
CA SER A 280 -4.03 4.64 -26.45
C SER A 280 -2.50 4.55 -26.41
N LEU A 281 -1.81 5.35 -25.58
CA LEU A 281 -0.35 5.28 -25.41
C LEU A 281 0.16 3.88 -25.07
N VAL A 282 -0.65 3.05 -24.42
CA VAL A 282 -0.27 1.67 -24.07
C VAL A 282 0.11 0.84 -25.29
N ASP A 283 -0.51 1.12 -26.46
CA ASP A 283 -0.25 0.40 -27.70
C ASP A 283 1.02 0.89 -28.43
N GLU A 284 1.63 2.00 -27.97
CA GLU A 284 2.84 2.58 -28.55
C GLU A 284 4.14 2.01 -27.94
N TYR A 285 4.03 1.23 -26.84
CA TYR A 285 5.16 0.66 -26.11
C TYR A 285 5.15 -0.87 -26.14
N ASP A 286 6.34 -1.47 -26.12
CA ASP A 286 6.49 -2.91 -25.97
C ASP A 286 6.40 -3.32 -24.49
N LEU A 287 5.26 -3.88 -24.11
CA LEU A 287 5.00 -4.40 -22.76
C LEU A 287 5.05 -5.93 -22.70
N SER A 288 5.56 -6.59 -23.74
CA SER A 288 5.57 -8.08 -23.85
C SER A 288 6.40 -8.78 -22.76
N SER A 289 7.29 -8.05 -22.08
CA SER A 289 8.03 -8.56 -20.93
C SER A 289 7.16 -8.78 -19.69
N VAL A 290 6.03 -8.05 -19.57
CA VAL A 290 5.14 -8.15 -18.40
C VAL A 290 4.36 -9.45 -18.49
N HIS A 291 4.46 -10.29 -17.47
CA HIS A 291 3.66 -11.52 -17.36
C HIS A 291 2.66 -11.49 -16.21
N THR A 292 2.87 -10.61 -15.22
CA THR A 292 1.97 -10.51 -14.05
C THR A 292 1.77 -9.06 -13.65
N VAL A 293 0.52 -8.71 -13.41
CA VAL A 293 0.10 -7.43 -12.80
C VAL A 293 -0.70 -7.75 -11.54
N LEU A 294 -0.29 -7.21 -10.39
CA LEU A 294 -1.01 -7.36 -9.12
C LEU A 294 -1.57 -6.01 -8.69
N SER A 295 -2.89 -5.93 -8.51
CA SER A 295 -3.59 -4.75 -8.01
C SER A 295 -3.88 -4.86 -6.52
N GLY A 296 -3.68 -3.77 -5.80
CA GLY A 296 -4.00 -3.64 -4.37
C GLY A 296 -4.39 -2.21 -4.02
N ALA A 297 -4.43 -1.91 -2.73
CA ALA A 297 -4.77 -0.62 -2.12
C ALA A 297 -6.25 -0.20 -2.22
N ALA A 298 -6.99 -0.63 -3.23
CA ALA A 298 -8.44 -0.40 -3.37
C ALA A 298 -9.07 -1.55 -4.18
N PRO A 299 -10.39 -1.76 -4.09
CA PRO A 299 -11.08 -2.77 -4.89
C PRO A 299 -10.90 -2.52 -6.39
N LEU A 300 -10.63 -3.60 -7.14
CA LEU A 300 -10.58 -3.59 -8.60
C LEU A 300 -11.78 -4.34 -9.14
N ASP A 301 -12.53 -3.69 -10.03
CA ASP A 301 -13.63 -4.35 -10.75
C ASP A 301 -13.12 -5.51 -11.62
N GLY A 302 -13.85 -6.63 -11.61
CA GLY A 302 -13.45 -7.83 -12.34
C GLY A 302 -13.38 -7.61 -13.85
N ALA A 303 -14.34 -6.90 -14.44
CA ALA A 303 -14.37 -6.63 -15.88
C ALA A 303 -13.20 -5.72 -16.32
N LEU A 304 -12.84 -4.75 -15.47
CA LEU A 304 -11.65 -3.91 -15.69
C LEU A 304 -10.37 -4.74 -15.62
N GLY A 305 -10.23 -5.60 -14.60
CA GLY A 305 -9.08 -6.50 -14.48
C GLY A 305 -8.96 -7.45 -15.66
N ASP A 306 -10.06 -8.05 -16.10
CA ASP A 306 -10.09 -8.91 -17.28
C ASP A 306 -9.74 -8.16 -18.58
N SER A 307 -10.10 -6.89 -18.68
CA SER A 307 -9.72 -6.05 -19.81
C SER A 307 -8.21 -5.82 -19.88
N VAL A 308 -7.56 -5.51 -18.72
CA VAL A 308 -6.10 -5.41 -18.65
C VAL A 308 -5.44 -6.74 -19.01
N ALA A 309 -5.92 -7.84 -18.42
CA ALA A 309 -5.37 -9.18 -18.68
C ALA A 309 -5.41 -9.54 -20.17
N ARG A 310 -6.55 -9.31 -20.83
CA ARG A 310 -6.69 -9.58 -22.30
C ARG A 310 -5.83 -8.67 -23.15
N ARG A 311 -5.81 -7.35 -22.85
CA ARG A 311 -5.06 -6.39 -23.67
C ARG A 311 -3.56 -6.63 -23.64
N LEU A 312 -3.01 -6.90 -22.45
CA LEU A 312 -1.57 -7.07 -22.25
C LEU A 312 -1.12 -8.53 -22.33
N GLY A 313 -2.03 -9.50 -22.36
CA GLY A 313 -1.68 -10.92 -22.30
C GLY A 313 -1.07 -11.35 -20.97
N VAL A 314 -1.44 -10.69 -19.86
CA VAL A 314 -0.84 -10.88 -18.54
C VAL A 314 -1.75 -11.61 -17.57
N ARG A 315 -1.16 -12.15 -16.52
CA ARG A 315 -1.87 -12.60 -15.35
C ARG A 315 -2.27 -11.40 -14.49
N MET A 316 -3.59 -11.18 -14.29
CA MET A 316 -4.09 -10.14 -13.40
C MET A 316 -4.41 -10.76 -12.04
N LEU A 317 -3.82 -10.23 -10.97
CA LEU A 317 -3.99 -10.68 -9.60
C LEU A 317 -4.52 -9.53 -8.73
N GLN A 318 -5.15 -9.87 -7.62
CA GLN A 318 -5.51 -8.92 -6.58
C GLN A 318 -4.96 -9.35 -5.22
N GLY A 319 -4.73 -8.40 -4.34
CA GLY A 319 -4.41 -8.61 -2.94
C GLY A 319 -5.13 -7.59 -2.06
N TYR A 320 -5.37 -7.98 -0.82
CA TYR A 320 -6.03 -7.15 0.18
C TYR A 320 -5.14 -7.05 1.43
N GLY A 321 -5.15 -5.86 2.00
CA GLY A 321 -4.43 -5.56 3.22
C GLY A 321 -4.54 -4.11 3.66
N MET A 322 -3.92 -3.81 4.79
CA MET A 322 -3.90 -2.48 5.39
C MET A 322 -2.61 -2.30 6.19
N SER A 323 -2.29 -1.06 6.60
CA SER A 323 -1.04 -0.79 7.34
C SER A 323 -0.92 -1.64 8.59
N GLU A 324 -2.03 -1.85 9.27
CA GLU A 324 -2.17 -2.61 10.50
C GLU A 324 -1.92 -4.13 10.32
N LEU A 325 -1.75 -4.59 9.06
CA LEU A 325 -1.50 -6.00 8.70
C LEU A 325 -0.15 -6.24 8.01
N SER A 326 0.72 -5.25 7.87
CA SER A 326 2.13 -5.31 7.40
C SER A 326 2.42 -5.58 5.91
N PRO A 327 1.59 -5.47 4.86
CA PRO A 327 0.18 -5.14 4.89
C PRO A 327 -0.79 -6.29 4.60
N VAL A 328 -0.36 -7.41 3.98
CA VAL A 328 -1.21 -8.38 3.29
C VAL A 328 -1.89 -9.35 4.25
N SER A 329 -3.17 -9.57 4.07
CA SER A 329 -3.92 -10.67 4.71
C SER A 329 -4.54 -11.64 3.71
N HIS A 330 -4.85 -11.17 2.49
CA HIS A 330 -5.41 -11.99 1.42
C HIS A 330 -4.72 -11.67 0.11
N VAL A 331 -4.52 -12.69 -0.72
CA VAL A 331 -3.94 -12.52 -2.07
C VAL A 331 -4.42 -13.65 -2.98
N VAL A 332 -4.56 -13.35 -4.27
CA VAL A 332 -4.74 -14.35 -5.32
C VAL A 332 -3.38 -14.99 -5.59
N PRO A 333 -3.18 -16.30 -5.30
CA PRO A 333 -1.93 -16.96 -5.62
C PRO A 333 -1.67 -16.98 -7.12
N ARG A 334 -0.42 -16.78 -7.51
CA ARG A 334 -0.04 -16.68 -8.92
C ARG A 334 -0.36 -17.95 -9.73
N ASP A 335 -0.30 -19.11 -9.11
CA ASP A 335 -0.56 -20.42 -9.73
C ASP A 335 -2.07 -20.76 -9.85
N ARG A 336 -2.96 -20.03 -9.15
CA ARG A 336 -4.42 -20.26 -9.13
C ARG A 336 -5.10 -19.50 -10.27
N THR A 337 -5.77 -20.24 -11.17
CA THR A 337 -6.49 -19.68 -12.33
C THR A 337 -8.01 -19.73 -12.19
N ASP A 338 -8.49 -20.35 -11.14
CA ASP A 338 -9.89 -20.58 -10.83
C ASP A 338 -10.51 -19.50 -9.93
N ILE A 339 -9.69 -18.59 -9.38
CA ILE A 339 -10.16 -17.50 -8.54
C ILE A 339 -10.66 -16.36 -9.43
N PRO A 340 -11.92 -15.90 -9.25
CA PRO A 340 -12.49 -14.79 -10.02
C PRO A 340 -11.69 -13.50 -9.86
N THR A 341 -11.58 -12.71 -10.93
CA THR A 341 -10.74 -11.50 -10.96
C THR A 341 -11.19 -10.42 -9.95
N GLN A 342 -12.47 -10.38 -9.56
CA GLN A 342 -12.97 -9.47 -8.51
C GLN A 342 -12.60 -9.91 -7.09
N SER A 343 -12.18 -11.16 -6.89
CA SER A 343 -11.76 -11.64 -5.57
C SER A 343 -10.38 -11.12 -5.20
N VAL A 344 -10.19 -10.82 -3.92
CA VAL A 344 -8.86 -10.53 -3.35
C VAL A 344 -8.09 -11.80 -2.96
N GLY A 345 -8.62 -12.96 -3.33
CA GLY A 345 -7.98 -14.26 -3.17
C GLY A 345 -8.35 -14.96 -1.86
N ILE A 346 -7.36 -15.58 -1.28
CA ILE A 346 -7.48 -16.43 -0.10
C ILE A 346 -6.72 -15.84 1.09
N THR A 347 -7.09 -16.25 2.30
CA THR A 347 -6.28 -15.98 3.52
C THR A 347 -4.87 -16.52 3.33
N ILE A 348 -3.85 -15.71 3.64
CA ILE A 348 -2.43 -16.13 3.54
C ILE A 348 -2.05 -17.10 4.68
N PRO A 349 -0.97 -17.90 4.55
CA PRO A 349 -0.50 -18.81 5.60
C PRO A 349 -0.32 -18.13 6.97
N ASN A 350 -0.45 -18.89 8.05
CA ASN A 350 -0.34 -18.44 9.44
C ASN A 350 -1.41 -17.42 9.88
N MET A 351 -2.45 -17.18 9.07
CA MET A 351 -3.56 -16.30 9.44
C MET A 351 -4.87 -17.06 9.58
N VAL A 352 -5.71 -16.53 10.45
CA VAL A 352 -7.10 -16.94 10.62
C VAL A 352 -7.99 -15.76 10.27
N SER A 353 -9.07 -16.02 9.55
CA SER A 353 -10.08 -15.03 9.17
C SER A 353 -11.46 -15.45 9.65
N LYS A 354 -12.33 -14.50 9.97
CA LYS A 354 -13.75 -14.73 10.24
C LYS A 354 -14.58 -13.56 9.70
N LEU A 355 -15.86 -13.81 9.39
CA LEU A 355 -16.83 -12.78 9.10
C LEU A 355 -17.78 -12.62 10.29
N ILE A 356 -18.07 -11.37 10.65
CA ILE A 356 -19.02 -11.04 11.73
C ILE A 356 -20.18 -10.25 11.12
N ASP A 357 -21.40 -10.67 11.45
CA ASP A 357 -22.60 -9.91 11.12
C ASP A 357 -22.58 -8.58 11.88
N THR A 358 -22.70 -7.48 11.18
CA THR A 358 -22.55 -6.13 11.75
C THR A 358 -23.74 -5.67 12.58
N GLU A 359 -24.88 -6.38 12.54
CA GLU A 359 -26.09 -6.07 13.30
C GLU A 359 -26.18 -6.92 14.57
N THR A 360 -25.87 -8.23 14.45
CA THR A 360 -26.01 -9.18 15.57
C THR A 360 -24.70 -9.39 16.33
N GLY A 361 -23.54 -9.14 15.71
CA GLY A 361 -22.22 -9.46 16.26
C GLY A 361 -21.89 -10.95 16.21
N GLU A 362 -22.70 -11.78 15.59
CA GLU A 362 -22.47 -13.22 15.47
C GLU A 362 -21.54 -13.55 14.30
N GLU A 363 -20.80 -14.66 14.42
CA GLU A 363 -19.95 -15.15 13.34
C GLU A 363 -20.82 -15.73 12.20
N ILE A 364 -20.51 -15.31 10.98
CA ILE A 364 -21.15 -15.82 9.76
C ILE A 364 -20.47 -17.12 9.35
N GLU A 365 -21.24 -18.21 9.25
CA GLU A 365 -20.74 -19.49 8.74
C GLU A 365 -20.41 -19.43 7.26
N ILE A 366 -19.30 -20.06 6.86
CA ILE A 366 -18.95 -20.21 5.45
C ILE A 366 -19.87 -21.30 4.85
N PRO A 367 -20.61 -21.00 3.78
CA PRO A 367 -21.55 -21.95 3.20
C PRO A 367 -20.81 -23.12 2.51
N SER A 368 -21.43 -24.28 2.45
CA SER A 368 -20.89 -25.43 1.70
C SER A 368 -21.01 -25.28 0.18
N SER A 369 -21.76 -24.28 -0.31
CA SER A 369 -21.89 -23.93 -1.72
C SER A 369 -22.31 -22.47 -1.87
N GLY A 370 -21.88 -21.82 -2.96
CA GLY A 370 -22.20 -20.41 -3.22
C GLY A 370 -21.36 -19.45 -2.39
N VAL A 371 -21.94 -18.34 -1.97
CA VAL A 371 -21.25 -17.23 -1.30
C VAL A 371 -21.99 -16.91 0.01
N SER A 372 -21.24 -16.56 1.06
CA SER A 372 -21.78 -16.16 2.36
C SER A 372 -22.61 -14.87 2.27
N SER A 373 -23.39 -14.57 3.31
CA SER A 373 -23.83 -13.20 3.57
C SER A 373 -22.63 -12.28 3.79
N ALA A 374 -22.82 -10.98 3.55
CA ALA A 374 -21.80 -9.98 3.78
C ALA A 374 -21.64 -9.71 5.28
N GLY A 375 -20.40 -9.60 5.76
CA GLY A 375 -20.06 -9.29 7.14
C GLY A 375 -18.75 -8.57 7.25
N GLU A 376 -18.45 -8.00 8.43
CA GLU A 376 -17.14 -7.41 8.70
C GLU A 376 -16.08 -8.50 8.70
N LEU A 377 -15.00 -8.29 7.94
CA LEU A 377 -13.85 -9.18 7.92
C LEU A 377 -12.96 -8.91 9.12
N LEU A 378 -12.72 -9.94 9.94
CA LEU A 378 -11.76 -9.93 11.03
C LEU A 378 -10.63 -10.90 10.72
N VAL A 379 -9.41 -10.52 11.10
CA VAL A 379 -8.21 -11.32 10.83
C VAL A 379 -7.28 -11.35 12.03
N SER A 380 -6.58 -12.48 12.23
CA SER A 380 -5.56 -12.67 13.27
C SER A 380 -4.37 -13.38 12.67
N GLY A 381 -3.16 -12.99 13.07
CA GLY A 381 -1.92 -13.60 12.58
C GLY A 381 -0.67 -12.84 13.01
N PRO A 382 0.53 -13.38 12.75
CA PRO A 382 1.81 -12.81 13.21
C PRO A 382 2.19 -11.48 12.54
N ASN A 383 1.54 -11.12 11.46
CA ASN A 383 1.73 -9.86 10.73
C ASN A 383 0.79 -8.72 11.20
N VAL A 384 -0.08 -8.99 12.19
CA VAL A 384 -0.92 -7.95 12.82
C VAL A 384 -0.04 -7.02 13.65
N MET A 385 -0.26 -5.72 13.56
CA MET A 385 0.48 -4.68 14.26
C MET A 385 0.53 -4.89 15.79
N LEU A 386 1.51 -4.28 16.44
CA LEU A 386 1.56 -4.21 17.90
C LEU A 386 0.48 -3.29 18.49
N GLY A 387 0.03 -2.31 17.73
CA GLY A 387 -0.98 -1.33 18.12
C GLY A 387 -0.70 0.05 17.48
N TYR A 388 -1.47 1.04 17.91
CA TYR A 388 -1.25 2.43 17.52
C TYR A 388 -0.39 3.15 18.54
N LEU A 389 0.62 3.88 18.08
CA LEU A 389 1.55 4.61 18.92
C LEU A 389 0.81 5.59 19.85
N GLY A 390 1.02 5.44 21.17
CA GLY A 390 0.43 6.31 22.18
C GLY A 390 -1.11 6.35 22.21
N ASN A 391 -1.79 5.32 21.66
CA ASN A 391 -3.25 5.31 21.55
C ASN A 391 -3.83 3.91 21.86
N ASP A 392 -3.80 3.56 23.16
CA ASP A 392 -4.30 2.26 23.65
C ASP A 392 -5.80 2.07 23.42
N GLU A 393 -6.59 3.15 23.48
CA GLU A 393 -8.04 3.10 23.23
C GLU A 393 -8.33 2.73 21.76
N ALA A 394 -7.63 3.35 20.82
CA ALA A 394 -7.76 3.00 19.40
C ALA A 394 -7.23 1.58 19.13
N THR A 395 -6.19 1.14 19.83
CA THR A 395 -5.66 -0.22 19.72
C THR A 395 -6.70 -1.23 20.20
N ALA A 396 -7.26 -1.05 21.39
CA ALA A 396 -8.27 -1.94 21.97
C ALA A 396 -9.60 -1.95 21.19
N SER A 397 -9.92 -0.86 20.47
CA SER A 397 -11.09 -0.82 19.58
C SER A 397 -10.84 -1.46 18.21
N THR A 398 -9.58 -1.71 17.85
CA THR A 398 -9.18 -2.28 16.56
C THR A 398 -8.78 -3.75 16.68
N ILE A 399 -8.15 -4.13 17.78
CA ILE A 399 -7.77 -5.53 18.08
C ILE A 399 -8.59 -5.98 19.29
N ASP A 400 -9.42 -6.99 19.10
CA ASP A 400 -10.28 -7.51 20.15
C ASP A 400 -9.51 -8.37 21.19
N ALA A 401 -10.21 -8.79 22.26
CA ALA A 401 -9.60 -9.58 23.32
C ALA A 401 -9.17 -11.00 22.88
N GLU A 402 -9.66 -11.48 21.74
CA GLU A 402 -9.28 -12.76 21.12
C GLU A 402 -8.07 -12.60 20.17
N GLY A 403 -7.59 -11.37 19.94
CA GLY A 403 -6.48 -11.05 19.06
C GLY A 403 -6.88 -10.91 17.59
N PHE A 404 -8.16 -10.75 17.29
CA PHE A 404 -8.62 -10.44 15.95
C PHE A 404 -8.61 -8.93 15.70
N LEU A 405 -8.07 -8.54 14.57
CA LEU A 405 -8.12 -7.18 14.08
C LEU A 405 -9.42 -6.96 13.29
N HIS A 406 -10.20 -5.98 13.71
CA HIS A 406 -11.36 -5.46 13.01
C HIS A 406 -10.92 -4.61 11.83
N THR A 407 -11.11 -5.11 10.60
CA THR A 407 -10.63 -4.39 9.42
C THR A 407 -11.49 -3.16 9.09
N GLY A 408 -12.73 -3.15 9.54
CA GLY A 408 -13.73 -2.17 9.14
C GLY A 408 -14.16 -2.31 7.68
N ASP A 409 -13.79 -3.42 7.02
CA ASP A 409 -14.16 -3.72 5.64
C ASP A 409 -15.18 -4.87 5.62
N ILE A 410 -16.20 -4.72 4.79
CA ILE A 410 -17.26 -5.72 4.58
C ILE A 410 -16.81 -6.64 3.47
N ALA A 411 -16.91 -7.93 3.70
CA ALA A 411 -16.53 -8.96 2.74
C ALA A 411 -17.58 -10.07 2.64
N THR A 412 -17.49 -10.83 1.57
CA THR A 412 -18.15 -12.12 1.39
C THR A 412 -17.10 -13.19 1.13
N VAL A 413 -17.42 -14.44 1.43
CA VAL A 413 -16.51 -15.60 1.23
C VAL A 413 -17.26 -16.69 0.48
N SER A 414 -16.66 -17.23 -0.59
CA SER A 414 -17.23 -18.38 -1.29
C SER A 414 -16.98 -19.69 -0.52
N ALA A 415 -17.67 -20.75 -0.92
CA ALA A 415 -17.47 -22.10 -0.38
C ALA A 415 -16.02 -22.60 -0.53
N GLU A 416 -15.29 -22.10 -1.55
CA GLU A 416 -13.88 -22.40 -1.81
C GLU A 416 -12.91 -21.53 -0.99
N GLY A 417 -13.42 -20.62 -0.16
CA GLY A 417 -12.62 -19.71 0.66
C GLY A 417 -12.12 -18.46 -0.08
N PHE A 418 -12.71 -18.10 -1.22
CA PHE A 418 -12.35 -16.89 -1.97
C PHE A 418 -13.03 -15.67 -1.36
N VAL A 419 -12.24 -14.71 -0.94
CA VAL A 419 -12.72 -13.48 -0.30
C VAL A 419 -12.96 -12.41 -1.35
N THR A 420 -14.09 -11.71 -1.24
CA THR A 420 -14.40 -10.53 -2.05
C THR A 420 -14.75 -9.38 -1.11
N ILE A 421 -14.01 -8.27 -1.22
CA ILE A 421 -14.29 -7.05 -0.46
C ILE A 421 -15.46 -6.33 -1.13
N VAL A 422 -16.51 -6.08 -0.36
CA VAL A 422 -17.73 -5.41 -0.84
C VAL A 422 -17.58 -3.89 -0.72
N ASP A 423 -17.26 -3.40 0.49
CA ASP A 423 -16.99 -1.97 0.77
C ASP A 423 -16.45 -1.79 2.20
N ARG A 424 -16.27 -0.54 2.61
CA ARG A 424 -15.98 -0.19 3.99
C ARG A 424 -17.26 -0.03 4.81
N LEU A 425 -17.27 -0.58 6.02
CA LEU A 425 -18.41 -0.49 6.94
C LEU A 425 -18.88 0.97 7.15
N LYS A 426 -17.94 1.92 7.28
CA LYS A 426 -18.21 3.35 7.48
C LYS A 426 -18.59 4.11 6.21
N GLU A 427 -18.40 3.52 5.05
CA GLU A 427 -18.71 4.13 3.75
C GLU A 427 -20.06 3.66 3.19
N LEU A 428 -20.61 2.57 3.74
CA LEU A 428 -21.93 2.06 3.34
C LEU A 428 -23.00 3.14 3.50
N ILE A 429 -23.75 3.36 2.44
CA ILE A 429 -24.87 4.31 2.41
C ILE A 429 -26.10 3.61 2.96
N LYS A 430 -26.68 4.18 4.01
CA LYS A 430 -27.86 3.61 4.70
C LYS A 430 -29.15 4.24 4.16
N TYR A 431 -29.78 3.58 3.22
CA TYR A 431 -31.02 4.03 2.59
C TYR A 431 -32.19 3.12 2.92
N LYS A 432 -33.17 3.62 3.69
CA LYS A 432 -34.43 2.90 4.05
C LYS A 432 -34.19 1.49 4.59
N GLY A 433 -33.19 1.33 5.45
CA GLY A 433 -32.81 0.04 6.04
C GLY A 433 -31.92 -0.83 5.17
N TYR A 434 -31.62 -0.42 3.93
CA TYR A 434 -30.67 -1.12 3.06
C TYR A 434 -29.27 -0.51 3.18
N GLN A 435 -28.25 -1.36 3.08
CA GLN A 435 -26.85 -0.95 2.97
C GLN A 435 -26.44 -0.97 1.50
N ILE A 436 -25.94 0.15 0.99
CA ILE A 436 -25.51 0.31 -0.40
C ILE A 436 -24.01 0.54 -0.40
N ALA A 437 -23.26 -0.29 -1.10
CA ALA A 437 -21.81 -0.17 -1.25
C ALA A 437 -21.47 0.88 -2.33
N PRO A 438 -20.83 2.02 -1.99
CA PRO A 438 -20.36 2.96 -3.00
C PRO A 438 -19.47 2.33 -4.07
N ALA A 439 -18.60 1.39 -3.68
CA ALA A 439 -17.66 0.73 -4.59
C ALA A 439 -18.37 -0.05 -5.72
N GLU A 440 -19.53 -0.67 -5.43
CA GLU A 440 -20.36 -1.35 -6.45
C GLU A 440 -20.85 -0.36 -7.51
N LEU A 441 -21.32 0.80 -7.07
CA LEU A 441 -21.82 1.85 -7.97
C LEU A 441 -20.70 2.52 -8.76
N GLU A 442 -19.53 2.73 -8.12
CA GLU A 442 -18.33 3.26 -8.77
C GLU A 442 -17.84 2.32 -9.88
N ALA A 443 -17.77 1.01 -9.58
CA ALA A 443 -17.40 0.00 -10.56
C ALA A 443 -18.35 0.00 -11.77
N LEU A 444 -19.66 0.02 -11.52
CA LEU A 444 -20.67 0.11 -12.58
C LEU A 444 -20.51 1.38 -13.42
N LEU A 445 -20.36 2.54 -12.79
CA LEU A 445 -20.19 3.83 -13.48
C LEU A 445 -18.96 3.84 -14.39
N LEU A 446 -17.86 3.22 -13.98
CA LEU A 446 -16.64 3.10 -14.78
C LEU A 446 -16.81 2.22 -16.03
N THR A 447 -17.87 1.39 -16.12
CA THR A 447 -18.18 0.64 -17.35
C THR A 447 -18.83 1.52 -18.42
N HIS A 448 -19.38 2.67 -18.04
CA HIS A 448 -19.99 3.59 -19.00
C HIS A 448 -18.92 4.21 -19.92
N PRO A 449 -19.10 4.23 -21.27
CA PRO A 449 -18.07 4.66 -22.21
C PRO A 449 -17.66 6.14 -22.07
N LEU A 450 -18.56 7.00 -21.60
CA LEU A 450 -18.30 8.43 -21.42
C LEU A 450 -17.91 8.80 -19.97
N VAL A 451 -17.65 7.83 -19.08
CA VAL A 451 -17.16 8.07 -17.73
C VAL A 451 -15.67 7.75 -17.68
N ALA A 452 -14.85 8.75 -17.34
CA ALA A 452 -13.41 8.62 -17.19
C ALA A 452 -13.04 8.21 -15.74
N ASP A 453 -13.75 8.77 -14.74
CA ASP A 453 -13.55 8.45 -13.32
C ASP A 453 -14.86 8.69 -12.56
N ALA A 454 -15.05 7.99 -11.43
CA ALA A 454 -16.25 8.11 -10.63
C ALA A 454 -15.97 7.91 -9.14
N ALA A 455 -16.75 8.61 -8.30
CA ALA A 455 -16.82 8.35 -6.86
C ALA A 455 -18.27 8.47 -6.39
N VAL A 456 -18.66 7.67 -5.42
CA VAL A 456 -20.01 7.72 -4.84
C VAL A 456 -19.92 7.94 -3.32
N ILE A 457 -20.77 8.83 -2.80
CA ILE A 457 -20.95 9.03 -1.36
C ILE A 457 -22.42 9.04 -0.99
N GLY A 458 -22.71 8.77 0.29
CA GLY A 458 -24.01 9.06 0.88
C GLY A 458 -24.15 10.56 1.15
N VAL A 459 -25.27 11.12 0.72
CA VAL A 459 -25.68 12.50 1.05
C VAL A 459 -27.10 12.50 1.60
N ARG A 460 -27.46 13.51 2.40
CA ARG A 460 -28.81 13.62 2.92
C ARG A 460 -29.80 13.99 1.82
N GLY A 461 -30.81 13.16 1.64
CA GLY A 461 -31.96 13.43 0.76
C GLY A 461 -32.96 14.39 1.41
N ASP A 462 -33.96 14.84 0.64
CA ASP A 462 -34.98 15.79 1.07
C ASP A 462 -35.94 15.20 2.14
N ASP A 463 -36.03 13.86 2.18
CA ASP A 463 -36.77 13.08 3.19
C ASP A 463 -35.95 12.80 4.47
N GLY A 464 -34.69 13.26 4.53
CA GLY A 464 -33.79 13.04 5.66
C GLY A 464 -33.02 11.72 5.63
N GLU A 465 -33.35 10.82 4.69
CA GLU A 465 -32.65 9.56 4.44
C GLU A 465 -31.30 9.81 3.74
N GLU A 466 -30.36 8.88 3.88
CA GLU A 466 -29.12 8.92 3.14
C GLU A 466 -29.31 8.35 1.73
N ILE A 467 -28.94 9.11 0.70
CA ILE A 467 -29.08 8.71 -0.71
C ILE A 467 -27.74 8.68 -1.43
N PRO A 468 -27.52 7.79 -2.42
CA PRO A 468 -26.31 7.78 -3.23
C PRO A 468 -26.21 9.01 -4.14
N LYS A 469 -25.08 9.73 -4.05
CA LYS A 469 -24.67 10.80 -4.97
C LYS A 469 -23.39 10.39 -5.67
N ALA A 470 -23.37 10.46 -7.00
CA ALA A 470 -22.19 10.21 -7.82
C ALA A 470 -21.46 11.51 -8.19
N PHE A 471 -20.15 11.51 -8.06
CA PHE A 471 -19.23 12.50 -8.64
C PHE A 471 -18.61 11.88 -9.88
N ILE A 472 -18.74 12.52 -11.04
CA ILE A 472 -18.35 11.98 -12.33
C ILE A 472 -17.31 12.88 -13.00
N VAL A 473 -16.21 12.28 -13.44
CA VAL A 473 -15.31 12.86 -14.42
C VAL A 473 -15.74 12.36 -15.79
N ALA A 474 -16.34 13.25 -16.58
CA ALA A 474 -16.80 12.90 -17.92
C ALA A 474 -15.62 12.82 -18.91
N ALA A 475 -15.60 11.77 -19.74
CA ALA A 475 -14.68 11.66 -20.87
C ALA A 475 -15.12 12.56 -22.05
N ASP A 476 -16.40 12.91 -22.09
CA ASP A 476 -16.99 13.79 -23.10
C ASP A 476 -18.05 14.71 -22.46
N ALA A 477 -18.04 15.98 -22.82
CA ALA A 477 -18.93 17.00 -22.27
C ALA A 477 -20.43 16.82 -22.67
N THR A 478 -20.72 15.85 -23.50
CA THR A 478 -22.11 15.54 -23.90
C THR A 478 -22.85 14.69 -22.88
N LEU A 479 -22.14 14.04 -21.94
CA LEU A 479 -22.75 13.21 -20.90
C LEU A 479 -23.60 14.07 -19.95
N THR A 480 -24.84 13.67 -19.73
CA THR A 480 -25.78 14.36 -18.85
C THR A 480 -26.03 13.61 -17.54
N GLU A 481 -26.53 14.34 -16.52
CA GLU A 481 -26.92 13.75 -15.24
C GLU A 481 -28.01 12.68 -15.40
N ASP A 482 -29.04 12.96 -16.22
CA ASP A 482 -30.14 12.03 -16.45
C ASP A 482 -29.66 10.73 -17.13
N GLU A 483 -28.69 10.79 -18.03
CA GLU A 483 -28.10 9.62 -18.67
C GLU A 483 -27.33 8.75 -17.67
N VAL A 484 -26.55 9.37 -16.78
CA VAL A 484 -25.84 8.65 -15.70
C VAL A 484 -26.83 7.96 -14.75
N ILE A 485 -27.87 8.68 -14.31
CA ILE A 485 -28.90 8.14 -13.42
C ILE A 485 -29.65 6.99 -14.11
N ALA A 486 -30.06 7.16 -15.37
CA ALA A 486 -30.76 6.13 -16.14
C ALA A 486 -29.88 4.89 -16.31
N PHE A 487 -28.61 5.08 -16.69
CA PHE A 487 -27.64 3.99 -16.84
C PHE A 487 -27.52 3.16 -15.55
N VAL A 488 -27.32 3.80 -14.40
CA VAL A 488 -27.25 3.07 -13.12
C VAL A 488 -28.57 2.39 -12.82
N ALA A 489 -29.71 3.08 -13.06
CA ALA A 489 -31.03 2.56 -12.74
C ALA A 489 -31.41 1.28 -13.51
N GLU A 490 -30.86 1.07 -14.70
CA GLU A 490 -31.06 -0.12 -15.53
C GLU A 490 -30.28 -1.34 -15.03
N HIS A 491 -29.18 -1.12 -14.26
CA HIS A 491 -28.24 -2.18 -13.88
C HIS A 491 -28.29 -2.58 -12.41
N VAL A 492 -29.01 -1.82 -11.55
CA VAL A 492 -29.05 -2.09 -10.11
C VAL A 492 -30.47 -2.19 -9.56
N ALA A 493 -30.60 -2.81 -8.39
CA ALA A 493 -31.86 -2.84 -7.65
C ALA A 493 -32.36 -1.42 -7.32
N PRO A 494 -33.69 -1.18 -7.24
CA PRO A 494 -34.24 0.17 -7.06
C PRO A 494 -33.71 0.97 -5.88
N TYR A 495 -33.33 0.32 -4.79
CA TYR A 495 -32.77 1.00 -3.62
C TYR A 495 -31.32 1.48 -3.84
N LYS A 496 -30.55 0.84 -4.72
CA LYS A 496 -29.15 1.17 -5.02
C LYS A 496 -28.97 2.33 -6.01
N LYS A 497 -30.04 2.80 -6.65
CA LYS A 497 -29.96 3.83 -7.69
C LYS A 497 -29.26 5.09 -7.21
N VAL A 498 -28.34 5.62 -8.02
CA VAL A 498 -27.83 6.98 -7.88
C VAL A 498 -28.99 7.96 -8.04
N ARG A 499 -29.08 8.96 -7.16
CA ARG A 499 -30.17 9.93 -7.13
C ARG A 499 -29.74 11.37 -7.38
N ARG A 500 -28.44 11.64 -7.28
CA ARG A 500 -27.83 12.91 -7.61
C ARG A 500 -26.50 12.66 -8.32
N VAL A 501 -26.17 13.51 -9.28
CA VAL A 501 -24.90 13.48 -10.00
C VAL A 501 -24.26 14.87 -9.93
N GLU A 502 -22.96 14.93 -9.80
CA GLU A 502 -22.18 16.15 -9.93
C GLU A 502 -20.99 15.87 -10.85
N PHE A 503 -20.84 16.67 -11.91
CA PHE A 503 -19.67 16.61 -12.76
C PHE A 503 -18.52 17.38 -12.12
N VAL A 504 -17.34 16.75 -12.07
CA VAL A 504 -16.12 17.30 -11.48
C VAL A 504 -14.94 17.14 -12.46
N GLU A 505 -13.93 17.99 -12.32
CA GLU A 505 -12.72 17.88 -13.15
C GLU A 505 -11.86 16.68 -12.72
N THR A 506 -11.82 16.38 -11.41
CA THR A 506 -11.02 15.28 -10.84
C THR A 506 -11.69 14.69 -9.60
N ILE A 507 -11.53 13.39 -9.40
CA ILE A 507 -11.84 12.72 -8.12
C ILE A 507 -10.63 12.83 -7.19
N PRO A 508 -10.80 13.37 -5.95
CA PRO A 508 -9.71 13.43 -4.99
C PRO A 508 -9.27 12.02 -4.58
N LYS A 509 -7.97 11.72 -4.74
CA LYS A 509 -7.37 10.43 -4.41
C LYS A 509 -6.10 10.61 -3.58
N SER A 510 -5.82 9.65 -2.71
CA SER A 510 -4.54 9.55 -2.02
C SER A 510 -3.43 9.16 -3.00
N THR A 511 -2.17 9.29 -2.56
CA THR A 511 -0.99 8.83 -3.33
C THR A 511 -1.01 7.32 -3.64
N ALA A 512 -1.73 6.55 -2.83
CA ALA A 512 -1.97 5.13 -3.08
C ALA A 512 -3.19 4.86 -4.00
N GLY A 513 -3.78 5.90 -4.60
CA GLY A 513 -4.91 5.79 -5.53
C GLY A 513 -6.28 5.60 -4.88
N LYS A 514 -6.38 5.70 -3.54
CA LYS A 514 -7.64 5.54 -2.80
C LYS A 514 -8.48 6.83 -2.87
N ILE A 515 -9.78 6.70 -3.17
CA ILE A 515 -10.73 7.82 -3.17
C ILE A 515 -10.82 8.46 -1.77
N LEU A 516 -10.65 9.78 -1.70
CA LEU A 516 -10.74 10.57 -0.48
C LEU A 516 -12.20 11.08 -0.30
N ARG A 517 -13.12 10.16 0.06
CA ARG A 517 -14.54 10.49 0.22
C ARG A 517 -14.81 11.57 1.27
N LYS A 518 -13.91 11.72 2.25
CA LYS A 518 -13.97 12.81 3.24
C LYS A 518 -13.95 14.18 2.56
N ASP A 519 -13.12 14.36 1.54
CA ASP A 519 -13.00 15.63 0.82
C ASP A 519 -14.25 15.91 -0.02
N LEU A 520 -14.85 14.86 -0.60
CA LEU A 520 -16.12 14.97 -1.31
C LEU A 520 -17.27 15.33 -0.36
N ARG A 521 -17.37 14.70 0.82
CA ARG A 521 -18.36 15.05 1.85
C ARG A 521 -18.20 16.50 2.37
N ALA A 522 -16.96 16.98 2.50
CA ALA A 522 -16.68 18.35 2.92
C ALA A 522 -17.15 19.39 1.88
N ARG A 523 -17.26 19.04 0.59
CA ARG A 523 -17.84 19.90 -0.46
C ARG A 523 -19.35 20.01 -0.31
N GLU A 524 -20.04 18.94 0.08
CA GLU A 524 -21.48 18.91 0.31
C GLU A 524 -21.94 19.73 1.52
N SER A 525 -21.03 19.94 2.48
CA SER A 525 -21.32 20.67 3.73
C SER A 525 -21.11 22.18 3.60
N ARG A 526 -20.67 22.66 2.42
CA ARG A 526 -20.46 24.09 2.11
C ARG A 526 -21.62 24.65 1.29
#